data_db7ed419621936bd27cfb96eb3051038
#
_entry.id   db7ed419621936bd27cfb96eb3051038
#
_cell.length_a   1.000
_cell.length_b   1.000
_cell.length_c   1.000
_cell.angle_alpha   90.00
_cell.angle_beta   90.00
_cell.angle_gamma   90.00
#
_symmetry.space_group_name_H-M   'P 1'
#
loop_
_entity.id
_entity.type
_entity.pdbx_description
1 polymer ?
#
loop_
_entity_poly.entity_id
_entity_poly.type
_entity_poly.pdbx_seq_one_letter_code
_entity_poly.pdbx_strand_id
1 'polypeptide(L)'
;GKEGLSPIERTIIDRCTRLVYREYLQDPCPENMPILGDLYELLLKQSEPEAQNIATALEIYVNGSLNVFNHRSNIQMDQHRVLCFQLKSLGKALKEIGLLIMQDAVWNRVTANRSKHKTTWFYIDEFHLLLKGQTGSFSVEIWKRFRKWGGIPSGLTQNVKDLLASREIENIFENSDFIYMLNQAQGDRQILAKQLGIS
;
A
#
# COMPACT_ATOMS: atom_id res chain seq x y z
N GLY A 1 9.10 0.99 -17.09
CA GLY A 1 10.10 2.03 -17.39
C GLY A 1 10.05 3.15 -16.36
N LYS A 2 11.03 4.03 -16.31
CA LYS A 2 11.09 5.15 -15.35
C LYS A 2 9.95 6.19 -15.54
N GLU A 3 9.24 6.15 -16.64
CA GLU A 3 8.19 7.11 -17.02
C GLU A 3 6.75 6.62 -16.75
N GLY A 4 6.59 5.41 -16.17
CA GLY A 4 5.27 4.81 -15.96
C GLY A 4 4.64 4.28 -17.25
N LEU A 5 3.32 4.05 -17.21
CA LEU A 5 2.54 3.57 -18.35
C LEU A 5 2.23 4.71 -19.33
N SER A 6 2.35 4.43 -20.63
CA SER A 6 1.90 5.33 -21.70
C SER A 6 0.37 5.52 -21.67
N PRO A 7 -0.17 6.56 -22.28
CA PRO A 7 -1.63 6.76 -22.38
C PRO A 7 -2.35 5.57 -23.06
N ILE A 8 -1.72 4.95 -24.05
CA ILE A 8 -2.27 3.79 -24.76
C ILE A 8 -2.34 2.58 -23.81
N GLU A 9 -1.24 2.27 -23.13
CA GLU A 9 -1.20 1.17 -22.15
C GLU A 9 -2.22 1.35 -21.02
N ARG A 10 -2.37 2.57 -20.51
CA ARG A 10 -3.40 2.89 -19.50
C ARG A 10 -4.81 2.61 -20.01
N THR A 11 -5.11 3.00 -21.26
CA THR A 11 -6.43 2.78 -21.88
C THR A 11 -6.70 1.29 -22.05
N ILE A 12 -5.70 0.52 -22.48
CA ILE A 12 -5.82 -0.95 -22.63
C ILE A 12 -6.09 -1.61 -21.28
N ILE A 13 -5.31 -1.24 -20.25
CA ILE A 13 -5.48 -1.79 -18.89
C ILE A 13 -6.87 -1.43 -18.34
N ASP A 14 -7.32 -0.18 -18.46
CA ASP A 14 -8.66 0.24 -18.00
C ASP A 14 -9.76 -0.56 -18.68
N ARG A 15 -9.70 -0.69 -20.02
CA ARG A 15 -10.65 -1.47 -20.80
C ARG A 15 -10.67 -2.93 -20.34
N CYS A 16 -9.51 -3.58 -20.25
CA CYS A 16 -9.41 -4.98 -19.84
C CYS A 16 -9.87 -5.18 -18.39
N THR A 17 -9.50 -4.28 -17.48
CA THR A 17 -9.95 -4.34 -16.08
C THR A 17 -11.47 -4.28 -15.97
N ARG A 18 -12.14 -3.39 -16.70
CA ARG A 18 -13.60 -3.32 -16.72
C ARG A 18 -14.25 -4.62 -17.21
N LEU A 19 -13.66 -5.23 -18.23
CA LEU A 19 -14.18 -6.50 -18.77
C LEU A 19 -13.99 -7.65 -17.80
N VAL A 20 -12.84 -7.73 -17.12
CA VAL A 20 -12.56 -8.77 -16.12
C VAL A 20 -13.51 -8.67 -14.94
N TYR A 21 -13.85 -7.45 -14.49
CA TYR A 21 -14.77 -7.23 -13.38
C TYR A 21 -16.25 -7.37 -13.75
N ARG A 22 -16.60 -7.57 -15.02
CA ARG A 22 -18.00 -7.57 -15.47
C ARG A 22 -18.86 -8.61 -14.79
N GLU A 23 -18.35 -9.83 -14.63
CA GLU A 23 -19.07 -10.92 -13.96
C GLU A 23 -19.28 -10.61 -12.48
N TYR A 24 -18.21 -10.19 -11.79
CA TYR A 24 -18.29 -9.79 -10.39
C TYR A 24 -19.27 -8.63 -10.14
N LEU A 25 -19.34 -7.65 -11.02
CA LEU A 25 -20.26 -6.51 -10.87
C LEU A 25 -21.73 -6.90 -11.09
N GLN A 26 -22.01 -8.00 -11.81
CA GLN A 26 -23.34 -8.54 -11.99
C GLN A 26 -23.77 -9.42 -10.82
N ASP A 27 -22.86 -10.21 -10.28
CA ASP A 27 -23.07 -11.10 -9.15
C ASP A 27 -21.87 -11.03 -8.18
N PRO A 28 -21.89 -10.08 -7.22
CA PRO A 28 -20.78 -9.84 -6.29
C PRO A 28 -20.64 -10.98 -5.27
N CYS A 29 -19.88 -12.00 -5.61
CA CYS A 29 -19.51 -13.09 -4.71
C CYS A 29 -17.99 -13.35 -4.76
N PRO A 30 -17.41 -13.99 -3.75
CA PRO A 30 -15.96 -14.27 -3.72
C PRO A 30 -15.49 -15.13 -4.91
N GLU A 31 -16.35 -16.00 -5.42
CA GLU A 31 -16.07 -16.89 -6.54
C GLU A 31 -15.91 -16.13 -7.87
N ASN A 32 -16.62 -15.03 -8.03
CA ASN A 32 -16.58 -14.18 -9.22
C ASN A 32 -15.53 -13.08 -9.13
N MET A 33 -14.86 -12.92 -7.96
CA MET A 33 -13.78 -11.94 -7.82
C MET A 33 -12.61 -12.31 -8.73
N PRO A 34 -12.23 -11.42 -9.68
CA PRO A 34 -11.14 -11.71 -10.59
C PRO A 34 -9.78 -11.67 -9.88
N ILE A 35 -8.83 -12.41 -10.44
CA ILE A 35 -7.43 -12.41 -10.03
C ILE A 35 -6.55 -11.81 -11.15
N LEU A 36 -5.28 -11.62 -10.87
CA LEU A 36 -4.34 -11.06 -11.84
C LEU A 36 -4.24 -11.92 -13.12
N GLY A 37 -4.39 -13.25 -12.99
CA GLY A 37 -4.42 -14.18 -14.10
C GLY A 37 -5.55 -13.91 -15.09
N ASP A 38 -6.74 -13.52 -14.61
CA ASP A 38 -7.87 -13.21 -15.50
C ASP A 38 -7.59 -11.97 -16.37
N LEU A 39 -6.91 -10.96 -15.79
CA LEU A 39 -6.46 -9.79 -16.55
C LEU A 39 -5.39 -10.17 -17.58
N TYR A 40 -4.44 -11.01 -17.20
CA TYR A 40 -3.39 -11.51 -18.08
C TYR A 40 -3.98 -12.24 -19.30
N GLU A 41 -4.89 -13.19 -19.07
CA GLU A 41 -5.57 -13.93 -20.14
C GLU A 41 -6.36 -13.03 -21.08
N LEU A 42 -6.97 -11.96 -20.54
CA LEU A 42 -7.70 -11.01 -21.37
C LEU A 42 -6.77 -10.12 -22.19
N LEU A 43 -5.63 -9.72 -21.64
CA LEU A 43 -4.60 -8.96 -22.35
C LEU A 43 -4.02 -9.76 -23.52
N LEU A 44 -3.78 -11.07 -23.35
CA LEU A 44 -3.32 -11.95 -24.42
C LEU A 44 -4.31 -12.03 -25.60
N LYS A 45 -5.60 -11.82 -25.36
CA LYS A 45 -6.65 -11.85 -26.40
C LYS A 45 -6.76 -10.52 -27.17
N GLN A 46 -6.08 -9.46 -26.74
CA GLN A 46 -6.09 -8.19 -27.47
C GLN A 46 -5.12 -8.25 -28.64
N SER A 47 -5.45 -7.52 -29.73
CA SER A 47 -4.64 -7.48 -30.94
C SER A 47 -3.50 -6.44 -30.90
N GLU A 48 -3.56 -5.50 -29.96
CA GLU A 48 -2.61 -4.41 -29.86
C GLU A 48 -1.25 -4.89 -29.33
N PRO A 49 -0.14 -4.48 -29.95
CA PRO A 49 1.20 -4.83 -29.48
C PRO A 49 1.49 -4.43 -28.05
N GLU A 50 0.94 -3.29 -27.62
CA GLU A 50 1.08 -2.79 -26.24
C GLU A 50 0.41 -3.71 -25.22
N ALA A 51 -0.72 -4.32 -25.58
CA ALA A 51 -1.37 -5.33 -24.74
C ALA A 51 -0.50 -6.57 -24.55
N GLN A 52 0.16 -7.02 -25.62
CA GLN A 52 1.09 -8.16 -25.57
C GLN A 52 2.32 -7.81 -24.69
N ASN A 53 2.83 -6.59 -24.80
CA ASN A 53 3.93 -6.13 -23.96
C ASN A 53 3.55 -6.11 -22.47
N ILE A 54 2.33 -5.63 -22.14
CA ILE A 54 1.81 -5.63 -20.78
C ILE A 54 1.64 -7.07 -20.28
N ALA A 55 1.06 -7.96 -21.10
CA ALA A 55 0.91 -9.37 -20.74
C ALA A 55 2.27 -10.02 -20.44
N THR A 56 3.25 -9.83 -21.33
CA THR A 56 4.61 -10.34 -21.11
C THR A 56 5.22 -9.81 -19.80
N ALA A 57 5.01 -8.53 -19.46
CA ALA A 57 5.49 -7.96 -18.21
C ALA A 57 4.78 -8.54 -16.97
N LEU A 58 3.51 -8.93 -17.10
CA LEU A 58 2.73 -9.55 -16.02
C LEU A 58 3.01 -11.04 -15.85
N GLU A 59 3.55 -11.72 -16.85
CA GLU A 59 3.73 -13.17 -16.86
C GLU A 59 4.48 -13.68 -15.63
N ILE A 60 5.52 -12.98 -15.18
CA ILE A 60 6.31 -13.36 -14.01
C ILE A 60 5.46 -13.39 -12.72
N TYR A 61 4.42 -12.57 -12.64
CA TYR A 61 3.50 -12.48 -11.48
C TYR A 61 2.30 -13.41 -11.60
N VAL A 62 2.04 -13.99 -12.78
CA VAL A 62 0.91 -14.89 -13.02
C VAL A 62 1.38 -16.34 -13.09
N ASN A 63 2.32 -16.65 -13.97
CA ASN A 63 2.81 -18.00 -14.26
C ASN A 63 4.27 -18.21 -13.80
N GLY A 64 4.97 -17.12 -13.45
CA GLY A 64 6.38 -17.15 -13.09
C GLY A 64 6.65 -17.30 -11.60
N SER A 65 7.89 -17.05 -11.21
CA SER A 65 8.38 -17.22 -9.84
C SER A 65 7.82 -16.23 -8.82
N LEU A 66 7.13 -15.19 -9.25
CA LEU A 66 6.56 -14.15 -8.39
C LEU A 66 5.02 -14.22 -8.31
N ASN A 67 4.42 -15.36 -8.59
CA ASN A 67 2.97 -15.55 -8.66
C ASN A 67 2.25 -15.61 -7.30
N VAL A 68 2.90 -15.17 -6.22
CA VAL A 68 2.41 -15.27 -4.84
C VAL A 68 1.04 -14.60 -4.62
N PHE A 69 0.72 -13.57 -5.39
CA PHE A 69 -0.55 -12.84 -5.28
C PHE A 69 -1.59 -13.22 -6.33
N ASN A 70 -1.29 -14.21 -7.19
CA ASN A 70 -2.19 -14.63 -8.26
C ASN A 70 -3.19 -15.70 -7.78
N HIS A 71 -3.90 -15.41 -6.70
CA HIS A 71 -4.99 -16.27 -6.21
C HIS A 71 -6.06 -15.45 -5.50
N ARG A 72 -7.24 -16.05 -5.36
CA ARG A 72 -8.30 -15.48 -4.53
C ARG A 72 -7.88 -15.44 -3.07
N SER A 73 -8.38 -14.44 -2.36
CA SER A 73 -8.11 -14.29 -0.92
C SER A 73 -8.60 -15.51 -0.15
N ASN A 74 -7.70 -16.10 0.62
CA ASN A 74 -7.99 -17.22 1.52
C ASN A 74 -8.16 -16.77 2.98
N ILE A 75 -8.10 -15.47 3.24
CA ILE A 75 -8.22 -14.87 4.57
C ILE A 75 -9.40 -13.90 4.56
N GLN A 76 -10.34 -14.11 5.48
CA GLN A 76 -11.45 -13.19 5.72
C GLN A 76 -11.03 -12.09 6.70
N MET A 77 -10.35 -11.07 6.18
CA MET A 77 -9.78 -10.00 7.00
C MET A 77 -10.83 -9.22 7.81
N ASP A 78 -12.05 -9.13 7.34
CA ASP A 78 -13.17 -8.43 7.98
C ASP A 78 -13.65 -9.09 9.28
N GLN A 79 -13.44 -10.38 9.45
CA GLN A 79 -13.83 -11.14 10.65
C GLN A 79 -12.83 -11.00 11.81
N HIS A 80 -11.63 -10.52 11.55
CA HIS A 80 -10.59 -10.42 12.57
C HIS A 80 -10.50 -9.00 13.14
N ARG A 81 -10.49 -8.88 14.47
CA ARG A 81 -10.32 -7.61 15.17
C ARG A 81 -8.89 -7.08 15.08
N VAL A 82 -7.91 -7.96 15.09
CA VAL A 82 -6.48 -7.64 14.98
C VAL A 82 -5.92 -8.33 13.76
N LEU A 83 -5.24 -7.58 12.91
CA LEU A 83 -4.55 -8.07 11.72
C LEU A 83 -3.08 -7.70 11.80
N CYS A 84 -2.20 -8.61 11.41
CA CYS A 84 -0.77 -8.36 11.31
C CYS A 84 -0.30 -8.70 9.89
N PHE A 85 0.26 -7.72 9.21
CA PHE A 85 0.86 -7.91 7.88
C PHE A 85 2.37 -8.08 8.02
N GLN A 86 2.86 -9.29 7.77
CA GLN A 86 4.29 -9.58 7.79
C GLN A 86 4.86 -9.48 6.37
N LEU A 87 5.60 -8.39 6.08
CA LEU A 87 6.17 -8.14 4.76
C LEU A 87 7.61 -8.64 4.61
N LYS A 88 8.22 -9.09 5.69
CA LYS A 88 9.64 -9.49 5.70
C LYS A 88 9.92 -10.70 4.80
N SER A 89 8.98 -11.64 4.70
CA SER A 89 9.10 -12.87 3.92
C SER A 89 8.86 -12.69 2.42
N LEU A 90 8.32 -11.53 1.98
CA LEU A 90 7.99 -11.31 0.56
C LEU A 90 9.21 -11.10 -0.35
N GLY A 91 10.40 -10.97 0.20
CA GLY A 91 11.56 -10.64 -0.60
C GLY A 91 11.48 -9.25 -1.26
N LYS A 92 12.57 -8.81 -1.87
CA LYS A 92 12.68 -7.45 -2.41
C LYS A 92 11.72 -7.19 -3.59
N ALA A 93 11.55 -8.18 -4.45
CA ALA A 93 10.76 -8.04 -5.69
C ALA A 93 9.25 -7.88 -5.44
N LEU A 94 8.71 -8.51 -4.39
CA LEU A 94 7.28 -8.48 -4.07
C LEU A 94 6.92 -7.48 -2.97
N LYS A 95 7.92 -6.88 -2.33
CA LYS A 95 7.69 -6.00 -1.18
C LYS A 95 6.83 -4.78 -1.53
N GLU A 96 7.07 -4.15 -2.68
CA GLU A 96 6.28 -2.98 -3.12
C GLU A 96 4.82 -3.36 -3.40
N ILE A 97 4.59 -4.49 -4.06
CA ILE A 97 3.23 -5.00 -4.30
C ILE A 97 2.54 -5.35 -2.98
N GLY A 98 3.23 -6.04 -2.08
CA GLY A 98 2.71 -6.35 -0.75
C GLY A 98 2.36 -5.11 0.07
N LEU A 99 3.15 -4.05 -0.03
CA LEU A 99 2.85 -2.75 0.59
C LEU A 99 1.59 -2.11 0.00
N LEU A 100 1.40 -2.13 -1.31
CA LEU A 100 0.19 -1.61 -1.95
C LEU A 100 -1.06 -2.39 -1.52
N ILE A 101 -0.99 -3.72 -1.49
CA ILE A 101 -2.09 -4.57 -1.02
C ILE A 101 -2.43 -4.29 0.44
N MET A 102 -1.41 -4.17 1.30
CA MET A 102 -1.60 -3.81 2.70
C MET A 102 -2.26 -2.43 2.84
N GLN A 103 -1.81 -1.44 2.09
CA GLN A 103 -2.35 -0.09 2.10
C GLN A 103 -3.83 -0.07 1.72
N ASP A 104 -4.21 -0.79 0.67
CA ASP A 104 -5.60 -0.92 0.25
C ASP A 104 -6.45 -1.62 1.32
N ALA A 105 -5.97 -2.72 1.89
CA ALA A 105 -6.63 -3.45 2.96
C ALA A 105 -6.87 -2.58 4.21
N VAL A 106 -5.87 -1.77 4.61
CA VAL A 106 -5.98 -0.84 5.74
C VAL A 106 -7.00 0.24 5.45
N TRP A 107 -6.97 0.85 4.25
CA TRP A 107 -7.91 1.90 3.86
C TRP A 107 -9.35 1.40 3.80
N ASN A 108 -9.56 0.23 3.22
CA ASN A 108 -10.87 -0.44 3.18
C ASN A 108 -11.40 -0.72 4.59
N ARG A 109 -10.53 -1.15 5.51
CA ARG A 109 -10.89 -1.37 6.90
C ARG A 109 -11.30 -0.08 7.61
N VAL A 110 -10.53 0.99 7.46
CA VAL A 110 -10.84 2.30 8.04
C VAL A 110 -12.18 2.80 7.53
N THR A 111 -12.43 2.70 6.23
CA THR A 111 -13.68 3.10 5.59
C THR A 111 -14.88 2.29 6.10
N ALA A 112 -14.75 0.97 6.17
CA ALA A 112 -15.79 0.08 6.67
C ALA A 112 -16.08 0.30 8.17
N ASN A 113 -15.05 0.57 8.98
CA ASN A 113 -15.20 0.84 10.41
C ASN A 113 -15.83 2.21 10.66
N ARG A 114 -15.54 3.21 9.84
CA ARG A 114 -16.15 4.55 9.93
C ARG A 114 -17.67 4.48 9.88
N SER A 115 -18.25 3.72 8.95
CA SER A 115 -19.71 3.55 8.83
C SER A 115 -20.34 2.92 10.07
N LYS A 116 -19.54 2.20 10.86
CA LYS A 116 -19.93 1.52 12.11
C LYS A 116 -19.52 2.32 13.37
N HIS A 117 -19.05 3.57 13.22
CA HIS A 117 -18.49 4.40 14.30
C HIS A 117 -17.38 3.72 15.12
N LYS A 118 -16.56 2.88 14.46
CA LYS A 118 -15.43 2.18 15.08
C LYS A 118 -14.12 2.83 14.70
N THR A 119 -13.25 3.05 15.68
CA THR A 119 -11.88 3.52 15.46
C THR A 119 -10.98 2.39 14.97
N THR A 120 -10.08 2.72 14.04
CA THR A 120 -9.07 1.80 13.53
C THR A 120 -7.68 2.29 13.90
N TRP A 121 -6.93 1.46 14.64
CA TRP A 121 -5.53 1.71 14.96
C TRP A 121 -4.66 1.04 13.90
N PHE A 122 -3.70 1.78 13.38
CA PHE A 122 -2.75 1.29 12.40
C PHE A 122 -1.32 1.51 12.89
N TYR A 123 -0.70 0.46 13.38
CA TYR A 123 0.68 0.47 13.86
C TYR A 123 1.63 0.05 12.75
N ILE A 124 2.68 0.82 12.55
CA ILE A 124 3.68 0.60 11.50
C ILE A 124 5.05 0.51 12.17
N ASP A 125 5.60 -0.68 12.24
CA ASP A 125 6.97 -0.88 12.69
C ASP A 125 7.95 -0.55 11.56
N GLU A 126 9.14 -0.07 11.90
CA GLU A 126 10.16 0.42 10.98
C GLU A 126 9.58 1.42 9.95
N PHE A 127 8.79 2.35 10.46
CA PHE A 127 8.01 3.31 9.66
C PHE A 127 8.82 4.05 8.60
N HIS A 128 10.11 4.35 8.87
CA HIS A 128 11.01 5.00 7.91
C HIS A 128 11.12 4.26 6.56
N LEU A 129 10.83 2.94 6.52
CA LEU A 129 10.83 2.17 5.27
C LEU A 129 9.66 2.51 4.35
N LEU A 130 8.54 3.00 4.90
CA LEU A 130 7.37 3.43 4.12
C LEU A 130 7.51 4.84 3.56
N LEU A 131 8.48 5.62 4.01
CA LEU A 131 8.71 6.98 3.55
C LEU A 131 9.57 7.04 2.27
N LYS A 132 9.88 5.90 1.68
CA LYS A 132 10.71 5.79 0.47
C LYS A 132 9.85 5.51 -0.76
N GLY A 133 10.17 6.17 -1.87
CA GLY A 133 9.51 5.93 -3.16
C GLY A 133 8.02 6.27 -3.17
N GLN A 134 7.22 5.46 -3.83
CA GLN A 134 5.78 5.71 -4.01
C GLN A 134 4.95 5.59 -2.73
N THR A 135 5.46 4.87 -1.73
CA THR A 135 4.77 4.68 -0.44
C THR A 135 4.86 5.91 0.47
N GLY A 136 5.81 6.80 0.23
CA GLY A 136 5.97 8.04 1.01
C GLY A 136 4.75 8.96 0.92
N SER A 137 4.24 9.20 -0.28
CA SER A 137 3.04 10.02 -0.51
C SER A 137 1.80 9.43 0.18
N PHE A 138 1.64 8.12 0.15
CA PHE A 138 0.56 7.44 0.86
C PHE A 138 0.68 7.61 2.38
N SER A 139 1.88 7.52 2.93
CA SER A 139 2.10 7.72 4.37
C SER A 139 1.70 9.13 4.81
N VAL A 140 2.03 10.15 4.02
CA VAL A 140 1.56 11.54 4.27
C VAL A 140 0.05 11.65 4.20
N GLU A 141 -0.57 11.00 3.21
CA GLU A 141 -2.04 11.00 3.07
C GLU A 141 -2.73 10.34 4.28
N ILE A 142 -2.19 9.23 4.78
CA ILE A 142 -2.67 8.58 6.01
C ILE A 142 -2.66 9.57 7.17
N TRP A 143 -1.53 10.22 7.47
CA TRP A 143 -1.43 11.16 8.58
C TRP A 143 -2.40 12.33 8.45
N LYS A 144 -2.57 12.88 7.26
CA LYS A 144 -3.49 14.01 7.01
C LYS A 144 -4.97 13.62 7.09
N ARG A 145 -5.34 12.41 6.68
CA ARG A 145 -6.74 12.05 6.42
C ARG A 145 -7.34 11.07 7.42
N PHE A 146 -6.54 10.17 8.00
CA PHE A 146 -7.07 9.10 8.88
C PHE A 146 -7.90 9.63 10.03
N ARG A 147 -7.49 10.74 10.66
CA ARG A 147 -8.25 11.37 11.73
C ARG A 147 -9.72 11.63 11.35
N LYS A 148 -9.95 12.16 10.15
CA LYS A 148 -11.32 12.43 9.65
C LYS A 148 -12.12 11.15 9.38
N TRP A 149 -11.45 10.01 9.26
CA TRP A 149 -12.04 8.72 8.97
C TRP A 149 -12.08 7.78 10.18
N GLY A 150 -11.71 8.27 11.36
CA GLY A 150 -11.66 7.46 12.58
C GLY A 150 -10.47 6.50 12.61
N GLY A 151 -9.43 6.77 11.84
CA GLY A 151 -8.16 6.05 11.85
C GLY A 151 -7.14 6.75 12.73
N ILE A 152 -6.29 5.98 13.42
CA ILE A 152 -5.18 6.47 14.25
C ILE A 152 -3.91 5.79 13.77
N PRO A 153 -3.10 6.46 12.94
CA PRO A 153 -1.81 5.93 12.50
C PRO A 153 -0.78 6.11 13.61
N SER A 154 0.08 5.13 13.78
CA SER A 154 1.18 5.13 14.74
C SER A 154 2.43 4.56 14.08
N GLY A 155 3.41 5.40 13.80
CA GLY A 155 4.69 5.00 13.21
C GLY A 155 5.74 4.80 14.30
N LEU A 156 6.40 3.63 14.27
CA LEU A 156 7.51 3.30 15.16
C LEU A 156 8.78 3.20 14.32
N THR A 157 9.88 3.75 14.82
CA THR A 157 11.18 3.61 14.16
C THR A 157 12.31 3.69 15.17
N GLN A 158 13.37 2.94 14.90
CA GLN A 158 14.63 3.03 15.62
C GLN A 158 15.64 3.91 14.87
N ASN A 159 15.39 4.18 13.59
CA ASN A 159 16.33 4.90 12.72
C ASN A 159 15.86 6.34 12.50
N VAL A 160 16.26 7.21 13.41
CA VAL A 160 15.91 8.64 13.37
C VAL A 160 16.54 9.34 12.15
N LYS A 161 17.75 8.97 11.76
CA LYS A 161 18.44 9.60 10.62
C LYS A 161 17.73 9.32 9.30
N ASP A 162 17.36 8.06 9.07
CA ASP A 162 16.61 7.67 7.87
C ASP A 162 15.21 8.31 7.86
N LEU A 163 14.58 8.41 9.02
CA LEU A 163 13.30 9.08 9.18
C LEU A 163 13.41 10.56 8.76
N LEU A 164 14.37 11.29 9.31
CA LEU A 164 14.56 12.73 9.06
C LEU A 164 15.15 13.04 7.67
N ALA A 165 15.69 12.06 6.98
CA ALA A 165 16.14 12.21 5.59
C ALA A 165 14.98 12.25 4.57
N SER A 166 13.78 11.85 4.98
CA SER A 166 12.59 11.90 4.12
C SER A 166 12.00 13.31 4.10
N ARG A 167 11.60 13.77 2.91
CA ARG A 167 10.89 15.05 2.75
C ARG A 167 9.48 15.01 3.32
N GLU A 168 8.90 13.83 3.41
CA GLU A 168 7.54 13.58 3.91
C GLU A 168 7.44 13.74 5.43
N ILE A 169 8.56 13.67 6.15
CA ILE A 169 8.55 13.65 7.62
C ILE A 169 8.03 14.94 8.25
N GLU A 170 8.31 16.10 7.65
CA GLU A 170 7.80 17.38 8.15
C GLU A 170 6.28 17.38 8.16
N ASN A 171 5.65 16.95 7.08
CA ASN A 171 4.20 16.81 7.00
C ASN A 171 3.63 15.84 8.04
N ILE A 172 4.36 14.77 8.36
CA ILE A 172 3.94 13.77 9.34
C ILE A 172 4.03 14.35 10.75
N PHE A 173 5.10 15.04 11.08
CA PHE A 173 5.23 15.72 12.38
C PHE A 173 4.16 16.79 12.60
N GLU A 174 3.91 17.64 11.59
CA GLU A 174 2.87 18.67 11.64
C GLU A 174 1.45 18.10 11.84
N ASN A 175 1.21 16.87 11.38
CA ASN A 175 -0.08 16.19 11.49
C ASN A 175 -0.12 15.12 12.59
N SER A 176 0.90 15.05 13.45
CA SER A 176 0.98 14.13 14.58
C SER A 176 0.55 14.86 15.87
N ASP A 177 -0.47 14.32 16.53
CA ASP A 177 -0.93 14.86 17.82
C ASP A 177 0.07 14.54 18.95
N PHE A 178 0.82 13.43 18.83
CA PHE A 178 1.76 12.96 19.84
C PHE A 178 3.05 12.46 19.17
N ILE A 179 4.18 12.86 19.77
CA ILE A 179 5.51 12.36 19.40
C ILE A 179 6.17 11.84 20.67
N TYR A 180 6.37 10.52 20.74
CA TYR A 180 7.03 9.87 21.86
C TYR A 180 8.48 9.59 21.54
N MET A 181 9.38 10.13 22.35
CA MET A 181 10.81 9.86 22.25
C MET A 181 11.24 9.02 23.45
N LEU A 182 11.67 7.80 23.18
CA LEU A 182 12.35 6.96 24.17
C LEU A 182 13.84 7.37 24.25
N ASN A 183 14.65 6.61 24.95
CA ASN A 183 16.07 6.95 25.10
C ASN A 183 16.79 6.95 23.75
N GLN A 184 17.34 8.10 23.40
CA GLN A 184 18.03 8.33 22.11
C GLN A 184 19.53 8.55 22.33
N ALA A 185 20.34 8.18 21.35
CA ALA A 185 21.75 8.55 21.31
C ALA A 185 21.92 10.08 21.31
N GLN A 186 23.01 10.58 21.88
CA GLN A 186 23.20 12.03 22.05
C GLN A 186 23.11 12.82 20.74
N GLY A 187 23.68 12.30 19.65
CA GLY A 187 23.62 12.95 18.33
C GLY A 187 22.20 13.01 17.76
N ASP A 188 21.41 11.97 17.95
CA ASP A 188 20.03 11.89 17.44
C ASP A 188 19.10 12.81 18.24
N ARG A 189 19.33 12.98 19.55
CA ARG A 189 18.60 13.96 20.37
C ARG A 189 18.75 15.39 19.86
N GLN A 190 19.97 15.80 19.53
CA GLN A 190 20.23 17.16 19.01
C GLN A 190 19.52 17.39 17.67
N ILE A 191 19.55 16.41 16.77
CA ILE A 191 18.90 16.51 15.48
C ILE A 191 17.37 16.60 15.65
N LEU A 192 16.77 15.75 16.50
CA LEU A 192 15.35 15.76 16.80
C LEU A 192 14.92 17.07 17.47
N ALA A 193 15.68 17.57 18.46
CA ALA A 193 15.39 18.82 19.13
C ALA A 193 15.33 19.99 18.13
N LYS A 194 16.31 20.06 17.21
CA LYS A 194 16.33 21.06 16.15
C LYS A 194 15.12 20.95 15.20
N GLN A 195 14.78 19.72 14.78
CA GLN A 195 13.67 19.49 13.85
C GLN A 195 12.31 19.80 14.46
N LEU A 196 12.16 19.52 15.76
CA LEU A 196 10.91 19.74 16.49
C LEU A 196 10.83 21.14 17.15
N GLY A 197 11.89 21.95 17.04
CA GLY A 197 11.92 23.29 17.64
C GLY A 197 11.89 23.30 19.18
N ILE A 198 12.36 22.22 19.81
CA ILE A 198 12.42 22.07 21.27
C ILE A 198 13.86 22.26 21.78
N SER A 199 14.01 22.93 22.92
CA SER A 199 15.30 23.20 23.59
C SER A 199 15.66 22.10 24.60
#